data_afd2df2bd68697f9536e2c100f07d23f
#
_entry.id   afd2df2bd68697f9536e2c100f07d23f
#
_cell.length_a   1.000
_cell.length_b   1.000
_cell.length_c   1.000
_cell.angle_alpha   90.00
_cell.angle_beta   90.00
_cell.angle_gamma   90.00
#
_symmetry.space_group_name_H-M   'P 1'
#
loop_
_entity.id
_entity.type
_entity.pdbx_description
1 polymer ?
#
loop_
_entity_poly.entity_id
_entity_poly.type
_entity_poly.pdbx_seq_one_letter_code
_entity_poly.pdbx_strand_id
1 'polypeptide(L)'
;MYRALRFSVRTALRLYFGRIDADMRSAPRPGTLLLACNHPNSFLDALLVATHLPQRMCFLARGDAFRNPIAAMLLRALYMIPVYRMSEGRARLRQTTKSFRSANKELLSGRSVLVFAEGLSVNQPGLRPLGKGAARIAAMTWKGGADIAVVPVWLEYGRFHQPFAEVALRTGTLIENGVLSAQAEALFLRGFNTVLRRRLLEMAETVSFGQVPAHGGAFRRFLLAPPALAGLLLHAPWYFAVRLLTAALTRGTIFFDSVLFGLLFLSYPLWLLLLTATGLLLGLQGWAWLVWPVVPFTLWLLNRWRRKP
;
A
#
# COMPACT_ATOMS: atom_id res chain seq x y z
N MET A 1 14.99 -12.88 -2.72
CA MET A 1 14.89 -11.50 -2.20
C MET A 1 13.46 -10.95 -2.23
N TYR A 2 12.80 -10.77 -3.39
CA TYR A 2 11.44 -10.19 -3.48
C TYR A 2 10.38 -10.93 -2.62
N ARG A 3 10.34 -12.26 -2.65
CA ARG A 3 9.39 -13.06 -1.85
C ARG A 3 9.58 -12.85 -0.34
N ALA A 4 10.82 -12.82 0.14
CA ALA A 4 11.13 -12.59 1.55
C ALA A 4 10.74 -11.17 1.98
N LEU A 5 11.11 -10.14 1.19
CA LEU A 5 10.72 -8.76 1.45
C LEU A 5 9.19 -8.60 1.48
N ARG A 6 8.49 -9.18 0.51
CA ARG A 6 7.02 -9.17 0.47
C ARG A 6 6.41 -9.81 1.71
N PHE A 7 6.94 -10.94 2.15
CA PHE A 7 6.47 -11.62 3.37
C PHE A 7 6.69 -10.74 4.60
N SER A 8 7.89 -10.16 4.77
CA SER A 8 8.22 -9.28 5.90
C SER A 8 7.33 -8.04 5.93
N VAL A 9 7.17 -7.36 4.78
CA VAL A 9 6.29 -6.18 4.67
C VAL A 9 4.84 -6.55 4.94
N ARG A 10 4.34 -7.67 4.41
CA ARG A 10 2.97 -8.14 4.67
C ARG A 10 2.74 -8.43 6.15
N THR A 11 3.71 -9.04 6.82
CA THR A 11 3.64 -9.29 8.27
C THR A 11 3.64 -8.00 9.05
N ALA A 12 4.53 -7.06 8.70
CA ALA A 12 4.58 -5.74 9.34
C ALA A 12 3.27 -4.94 9.15
N LEU A 13 2.68 -4.96 7.94
CA LEU A 13 1.38 -4.33 7.70
C LEU A 13 0.26 -4.93 8.56
N ARG A 14 0.27 -6.26 8.76
CA ARG A 14 -0.71 -6.93 9.64
C ARG A 14 -0.54 -6.59 11.12
N LEU A 15 0.66 -6.24 11.54
CA LEU A 15 0.94 -5.75 12.89
C LEU A 15 0.60 -4.26 13.03
N TYR A 16 0.84 -3.47 11.98
CA TYR A 16 0.57 -2.04 11.95
C TYR A 16 -0.92 -1.71 11.88
N PHE A 17 -1.66 -2.39 10.99
CA PHE A 17 -3.09 -2.23 10.86
C PHE A 17 -3.86 -3.14 11.82
N GLY A 18 -4.95 -2.63 12.40
CA GLY A 18 -5.84 -3.40 13.25
C GLY A 18 -6.54 -4.53 12.47
N ARG A 19 -6.98 -4.21 11.26
CA ARG A 19 -7.59 -5.15 10.32
C ARG A 19 -7.29 -4.75 8.90
N ILE A 20 -6.89 -5.73 8.10
CA ILE A 20 -6.81 -5.59 6.64
C ILE A 20 -7.89 -6.51 6.06
N ASP A 21 -8.94 -5.90 5.54
CA ASP A 21 -10.04 -6.58 4.88
C ASP A 21 -9.79 -6.54 3.37
N ALA A 22 -9.19 -7.61 2.86
CA ALA A 22 -8.78 -7.71 1.46
C ALA A 22 -9.68 -8.71 0.72
N ASP A 23 -10.56 -8.20 -0.13
CA ASP A 23 -11.32 -9.00 -1.10
C ASP A 23 -10.74 -8.78 -2.49
N MET A 24 -10.01 -9.79 -2.96
CA MET A 24 -9.30 -9.79 -4.24
C MET A 24 -9.87 -10.83 -5.22
N ARG A 25 -11.14 -11.22 -5.03
CA ARG A 25 -11.77 -12.30 -5.82
C ARG A 25 -11.91 -11.97 -7.29
N SER A 26 -12.12 -10.70 -7.62
CA SER A 26 -12.26 -10.24 -9.00
C SER A 26 -10.93 -10.08 -9.74
N ALA A 27 -9.79 -10.25 -9.06
CA ALA A 27 -8.49 -10.20 -9.74
C ALA A 27 -8.22 -11.51 -10.49
N PRO A 28 -8.01 -11.49 -11.81
CA PRO A 28 -7.78 -12.70 -12.59
C PRO A 28 -6.48 -13.42 -12.19
N ARG A 29 -6.48 -14.73 -12.35
CA ARG A 29 -5.32 -15.61 -12.15
C ARG A 29 -5.23 -16.54 -13.38
N PRO A 30 -4.11 -16.65 -14.04
CA PRO A 30 -2.95 -15.78 -14.22
C PRO A 30 -3.21 -14.74 -15.32
N GLY A 31 -2.32 -13.75 -15.49
CA GLY A 31 -2.38 -12.79 -16.59
C GLY A 31 -1.61 -11.51 -16.29
N THR A 32 -1.35 -10.73 -17.32
CA THR A 32 -0.77 -9.41 -17.21
C THR A 32 -1.86 -8.39 -16.90
N LEU A 33 -1.72 -7.65 -15.82
CA LEU A 33 -2.74 -6.76 -15.30
C LEU A 33 -2.25 -5.30 -15.28
N LEU A 34 -3.12 -4.39 -15.71
CA LEU A 34 -3.01 -2.98 -15.37
C LEU A 34 -3.95 -2.70 -14.20
N LEU A 35 -3.39 -2.50 -13.01
CA LEU A 35 -4.18 -2.16 -11.83
C LEU A 35 -4.37 -0.65 -11.76
N ALA A 36 -5.63 -0.21 -11.75
CA ALA A 36 -6.01 1.19 -11.66
C ALA A 36 -6.63 1.46 -10.27
N CYS A 37 -5.85 2.07 -9.39
CA CYS A 37 -6.20 2.24 -7.98
C CYS A 37 -6.47 3.72 -7.64
N ASN A 38 -7.35 3.99 -6.67
CA ASN A 38 -7.40 5.28 -5.97
C ASN A 38 -6.15 5.48 -5.10
N HIS A 39 -5.91 6.68 -4.57
CA HIS A 39 -4.63 6.99 -3.92
C HIS A 39 -4.78 7.78 -2.60
N PRO A 40 -5.40 7.20 -1.57
CA PRO A 40 -5.68 7.91 -0.32
C PRO A 40 -4.47 8.08 0.61
N ASN A 41 -3.45 7.20 0.57
CA ASN A 41 -2.39 7.19 1.60
C ASN A 41 -0.97 6.92 1.07
N SER A 42 -0.61 7.59 -0.01
CA SER A 42 0.76 7.65 -0.50
C SER A 42 1.42 6.27 -0.70
N PHE A 43 2.63 6.05 -0.20
CA PHE A 43 3.39 4.82 -0.42
C PHE A 43 2.78 3.57 0.25
N LEU A 44 2.02 3.75 1.33
CA LEU A 44 1.30 2.63 1.96
C LEU A 44 0.31 1.94 1.02
N ASP A 45 -0.33 2.71 0.13
CA ASP A 45 -1.25 2.15 -0.88
C ASP A 45 -0.54 1.13 -1.78
N ALA A 46 0.66 1.51 -2.26
CA ALA A 46 1.46 0.62 -3.08
C ALA A 46 1.87 -0.66 -2.34
N LEU A 47 2.26 -0.54 -1.07
CA LEU A 47 2.64 -1.70 -0.24
C LEU A 47 1.46 -2.64 0.03
N LEU A 48 0.28 -2.08 0.31
CA LEU A 48 -0.93 -2.87 0.53
C LEU A 48 -1.30 -3.67 -0.73
N VAL A 49 -1.35 -3.02 -1.89
CA VAL A 49 -1.67 -3.69 -3.16
C VAL A 49 -0.60 -4.75 -3.49
N ALA A 50 0.70 -4.39 -3.42
CA ALA A 50 1.81 -5.28 -3.73
C ALA A 50 1.85 -6.55 -2.87
N THR A 51 1.49 -6.43 -1.60
CA THR A 51 1.57 -7.56 -0.67
C THR A 51 0.36 -8.49 -0.72
N HIS A 52 -0.79 -8.01 -1.22
CA HIS A 52 -2.03 -8.79 -1.27
C HIS A 52 -2.31 -9.42 -2.65
N LEU A 53 -1.73 -8.89 -3.73
CA LEU A 53 -1.80 -9.54 -5.05
C LEU A 53 -0.64 -10.51 -5.27
N PRO A 54 -0.87 -11.68 -5.89
CA PRO A 54 0.18 -12.69 -6.09
C PRO A 54 1.21 -12.29 -7.15
N GLN A 55 0.84 -11.46 -8.11
CA GLN A 55 1.67 -11.05 -9.24
C GLN A 55 2.83 -10.15 -8.80
N ARG A 56 3.95 -10.21 -9.53
CA ARG A 56 4.99 -9.20 -9.45
C ARG A 56 4.51 -7.96 -10.21
N MET A 57 4.62 -6.81 -9.56
CA MET A 57 4.13 -5.55 -10.11
C MET A 57 5.22 -4.51 -10.24
N CYS A 58 5.14 -3.75 -11.32
CA CYS A 58 5.85 -2.49 -11.47
C CYS A 58 4.95 -1.35 -10.94
N PHE A 59 5.55 -0.35 -10.32
CA PHE A 59 4.85 0.77 -9.72
C PHE A 59 5.26 2.07 -10.40
N LEU A 60 4.29 2.93 -10.67
CA LEU A 60 4.57 4.29 -11.10
C LEU A 60 4.82 5.15 -9.85
N ALA A 61 6.03 5.68 -9.72
CA ALA A 61 6.44 6.51 -8.59
C ALA A 61 6.92 7.90 -9.04
N ARG A 62 6.85 8.89 -8.16
CA ARG A 62 7.26 10.27 -8.47
C ARG A 62 8.72 10.33 -8.94
N GLY A 63 8.96 11.00 -10.05
CA GLY A 63 10.28 11.11 -10.66
C GLY A 63 11.31 11.86 -9.82
N ASP A 64 10.87 12.76 -8.92
CA ASP A 64 11.76 13.46 -7.99
C ASP A 64 12.38 12.52 -6.94
N ALA A 65 11.72 11.42 -6.58
CA ALA A 65 12.29 10.40 -5.71
C ALA A 65 13.53 9.70 -6.32
N PHE A 66 13.71 9.78 -7.63
CA PHE A 66 14.86 9.19 -8.35
C PHE A 66 16.04 10.17 -8.52
N ARG A 67 16.01 11.35 -7.89
CA ARG A 67 17.12 12.33 -8.00
C ARG A 67 18.38 11.84 -7.28
N ASN A 68 18.23 11.20 -6.14
CA ASN A 68 19.35 10.59 -5.44
C ASN A 68 19.72 9.26 -6.12
N PRO A 69 20.98 9.02 -6.50
CA PRO A 69 21.38 7.81 -7.22
C PRO A 69 21.18 6.53 -6.41
N ILE A 70 21.39 6.56 -5.10
CA ILE A 70 21.18 5.40 -4.22
C ILE A 70 19.68 5.10 -4.12
N ALA A 71 18.85 6.13 -3.90
CA ALA A 71 17.40 5.97 -3.89
C ALA A 71 16.89 5.46 -5.24
N ALA A 72 17.41 5.99 -6.36
CA ALA A 72 17.05 5.54 -7.71
C ALA A 72 17.41 4.07 -7.95
N MET A 73 18.55 3.61 -7.48
CA MET A 73 18.95 2.21 -7.56
C MET A 73 18.00 1.31 -6.77
N LEU A 74 17.68 1.69 -5.53
CA LEU A 74 16.75 0.94 -4.67
C LEU A 74 15.33 0.91 -5.26
N LEU A 75 14.82 2.06 -5.72
CA LEU A 75 13.48 2.16 -6.31
C LEU A 75 13.36 1.32 -7.58
N ARG A 76 14.39 1.31 -8.44
CA ARG A 76 14.43 0.45 -9.63
C ARG A 76 14.51 -1.04 -9.26
N ALA A 77 15.27 -1.40 -8.22
CA ALA A 77 15.32 -2.77 -7.71
C ALA A 77 13.96 -3.24 -7.17
N LEU A 78 13.10 -2.31 -6.75
CA LEU A 78 11.71 -2.53 -6.35
C LEU A 78 10.72 -2.40 -7.53
N TYR A 79 11.19 -2.43 -8.78
CA TYR A 79 10.39 -2.31 -10.00
C TYR A 79 9.59 -1.01 -10.10
N MET A 80 10.12 0.10 -9.56
CA MET A 80 9.47 1.40 -9.67
C MET A 80 9.89 2.13 -10.94
N ILE A 81 8.90 2.69 -11.64
CA ILE A 81 9.03 3.46 -12.88
C ILE A 81 8.82 4.93 -12.54
N PRO A 82 9.79 5.83 -12.84
CA PRO A 82 9.63 7.25 -12.56
C PRO A 82 8.55 7.89 -13.43
N VAL A 83 7.63 8.65 -12.82
CA VAL A 83 6.60 9.45 -13.49
C VAL A 83 6.77 10.92 -13.14
N TYR A 84 6.73 11.77 -14.15
CA TYR A 84 6.82 13.20 -14.02
C TYR A 84 5.46 13.86 -14.28
N ARG A 85 5.13 14.90 -13.53
CA ARG A 85 3.81 15.56 -13.60
C ARG A 85 3.78 16.72 -14.58
N MET A 86 2.61 16.98 -15.14
CA MET A 86 2.38 18.12 -16.05
C MET A 86 2.58 19.49 -15.36
N SER A 87 2.29 19.59 -14.06
CA SER A 87 2.49 20.82 -13.27
C SER A 87 3.94 21.28 -13.17
N GLU A 88 4.89 20.46 -13.64
CA GLU A 88 6.31 20.72 -13.55
C GLU A 88 6.92 21.30 -14.87
N GLY A 89 6.09 21.70 -15.85
CA GLY A 89 6.48 22.39 -17.09
C GLY A 89 6.48 21.52 -18.37
N ARG A 90 6.49 22.20 -19.53
CA ARG A 90 6.39 21.52 -20.86
C ARG A 90 7.49 20.50 -21.16
N ALA A 91 8.71 20.70 -20.65
CA ALA A 91 9.81 19.74 -20.82
C ALA A 91 9.50 18.38 -20.17
N ARG A 92 8.70 18.37 -19.11
CA ARG A 92 8.32 17.15 -18.38
C ARG A 92 7.13 16.38 -18.98
N LEU A 93 6.34 17.00 -19.87
CA LEU A 93 5.35 16.30 -20.68
C LEU A 93 5.98 15.17 -21.52
N ARG A 94 7.16 15.43 -22.10
CA ARG A 94 7.92 14.39 -22.84
C ARG A 94 8.37 13.26 -21.91
N GLN A 95 8.72 13.59 -20.65
CA GLN A 95 9.11 12.59 -19.65
C GLN A 95 7.92 11.75 -19.19
N THR A 96 6.74 12.36 -19.03
CA THR A 96 5.49 11.62 -18.71
C THR A 96 5.14 10.62 -19.81
N THR A 97 5.28 11.01 -21.08
CA THR A 97 5.07 10.09 -22.22
C THR A 97 6.10 8.95 -22.19
N LYS A 98 7.36 9.21 -21.85
CA LYS A 98 8.36 8.16 -21.66
C LYS A 98 7.97 7.19 -20.53
N SER A 99 7.45 7.70 -19.43
CA SER A 99 6.97 6.88 -18.30
C SER A 99 5.83 5.95 -18.71
N PHE A 100 4.86 6.45 -19.48
CA PHE A 100 3.76 5.62 -19.98
C PHE A 100 4.26 4.57 -20.98
N ARG A 101 5.23 4.91 -21.84
CA ARG A 101 5.90 3.94 -22.71
C ARG A 101 6.66 2.87 -21.92
N SER A 102 7.30 3.25 -20.82
CA SER A 102 7.97 2.29 -19.92
C SER A 102 6.95 1.34 -19.27
N ALA A 103 5.82 1.86 -18.77
CA ALA A 103 4.74 1.05 -18.24
C ALA A 103 4.17 0.10 -19.29
N ASN A 104 3.93 0.59 -20.52
CA ASN A 104 3.48 -0.22 -21.64
C ASN A 104 4.49 -1.34 -21.97
N LYS A 105 5.80 -1.05 -21.99
CA LYS A 105 6.84 -2.07 -22.21
C LYS A 105 6.79 -3.18 -21.15
N GLU A 106 6.55 -2.82 -19.88
CA GLU A 106 6.41 -3.80 -18.81
C GLU A 106 5.18 -4.70 -19.04
N LEU A 107 4.03 -4.11 -19.40
CA LEU A 107 2.80 -4.85 -19.71
C LEU A 107 2.99 -5.79 -20.92
N LEU A 108 3.60 -5.31 -22.01
CA LEU A 108 3.92 -6.12 -23.18
C LEU A 108 4.88 -7.27 -22.88
N SER A 109 5.73 -7.12 -21.85
CA SER A 109 6.64 -8.18 -21.38
C SER A 109 6.01 -9.14 -20.37
N GLY A 110 4.69 -9.07 -20.14
CA GLY A 110 3.98 -9.94 -19.21
C GLY A 110 4.07 -9.53 -17.74
N ARG A 111 4.57 -8.33 -17.42
CA ARG A 111 4.63 -7.81 -16.05
C ARG A 111 3.46 -6.88 -15.77
N SER A 112 2.77 -7.11 -14.65
CA SER A 112 1.67 -6.25 -14.22
C SER A 112 2.17 -4.88 -13.74
N VAL A 113 1.34 -3.85 -13.96
CA VAL A 113 1.64 -2.47 -13.58
C VAL A 113 0.54 -1.91 -12.68
N LEU A 114 0.93 -1.28 -11.58
CA LEU A 114 0.02 -0.49 -10.74
C LEU A 114 0.14 0.99 -11.09
N VAL A 115 -1.00 1.60 -11.39
CA VAL A 115 -1.15 3.04 -11.59
C VAL A 115 -2.19 3.61 -10.62
N PHE A 116 -1.85 4.71 -9.97
CA PHE A 116 -2.81 5.45 -9.20
C PHE A 116 -3.60 6.40 -10.11
N ALA A 117 -4.88 6.10 -10.30
CA ALA A 117 -5.71 6.73 -11.31
C ALA A 117 -5.95 8.23 -11.05
N GLU A 118 -5.86 8.67 -9.80
CA GLU A 118 -5.99 10.08 -9.40
C GLU A 118 -4.74 10.92 -9.72
N GLY A 119 -3.58 10.29 -9.88
CA GLY A 119 -2.31 10.94 -10.15
C GLY A 119 -1.71 11.74 -8.99
N LEU A 120 -2.43 11.90 -7.91
CA LEU A 120 -2.03 12.57 -6.66
C LEU A 120 -2.54 11.78 -5.47
N SER A 121 -1.75 11.67 -4.41
CA SER A 121 -2.23 11.18 -3.12
C SER A 121 -2.70 12.34 -2.24
N VAL A 122 -3.79 12.12 -1.51
CA VAL A 122 -4.29 13.06 -0.48
C VAL A 122 -4.98 12.24 0.59
N ASN A 123 -4.64 12.49 1.87
CA ASN A 123 -5.23 11.79 3.02
C ASN A 123 -6.68 12.25 3.25
N GLN A 124 -7.56 11.88 2.34
CA GLN A 124 -8.99 12.20 2.39
C GLN A 124 -9.80 10.98 1.99
N PRO A 125 -10.96 10.76 2.60
CA PRO A 125 -11.90 9.75 2.15
C PRO A 125 -12.50 10.11 0.79
N GLY A 126 -12.92 9.08 0.04
CA GLY A 126 -13.60 9.26 -1.23
C GLY A 126 -12.69 9.30 -2.46
N LEU A 127 -13.32 9.30 -3.63
CA LEU A 127 -12.67 9.26 -4.93
C LEU A 127 -12.52 10.67 -5.51
N ARG A 128 -11.29 11.03 -5.82
CA ARG A 128 -10.95 12.29 -6.48
C ARG A 128 -11.12 12.20 -8.01
N PRO A 129 -11.03 13.32 -8.73
CA PRO A 129 -11.04 13.29 -10.19
C PRO A 129 -9.93 12.42 -10.75
N LEU A 130 -10.27 11.56 -11.71
CA LEU A 130 -9.33 10.65 -12.33
C LEU A 130 -8.48 11.37 -13.38
N GLY A 131 -7.17 11.12 -13.34
CA GLY A 131 -6.24 11.49 -14.40
C GLY A 131 -6.37 10.62 -15.64
N LYS A 132 -5.76 11.04 -16.73
CA LYS A 132 -5.78 10.29 -18.01
C LYS A 132 -4.69 9.20 -18.12
N GLY A 133 -3.92 8.98 -17.05
CA GLY A 133 -2.75 8.08 -17.07
C GLY A 133 -3.11 6.63 -17.32
N ALA A 134 -4.04 6.09 -16.53
CA ALA A 134 -4.50 4.70 -16.65
C ALA A 134 -5.10 4.43 -18.05
N ALA A 135 -5.98 5.32 -18.53
CA ALA A 135 -6.60 5.22 -19.83
C ALA A 135 -5.57 5.23 -20.99
N ARG A 136 -4.56 6.09 -20.90
CA ARG A 136 -3.49 6.16 -21.92
C ARG A 136 -2.62 4.91 -21.93
N ILE A 137 -2.24 4.39 -20.78
CA ILE A 137 -1.46 3.15 -20.69
C ILE A 137 -2.29 2.00 -21.28
N ALA A 138 -3.56 1.84 -20.90
CA ALA A 138 -4.44 0.82 -21.43
C ALA A 138 -4.57 0.91 -22.96
N ALA A 139 -4.87 2.11 -23.50
CA ALA A 139 -4.98 2.33 -24.94
C ALA A 139 -3.68 1.99 -25.70
N MET A 140 -2.51 2.38 -25.16
CA MET A 140 -1.22 2.07 -25.77
C MET A 140 -0.96 0.56 -25.81
N THR A 141 -1.30 -0.13 -24.73
CA THR A 141 -1.02 -1.56 -24.58
C THR A 141 -1.97 -2.38 -25.47
N TRP A 142 -3.24 -2.05 -25.52
CA TRP A 142 -4.20 -2.70 -26.41
C TRP A 142 -3.90 -2.45 -27.88
N LYS A 143 -3.53 -1.21 -28.26
CA LYS A 143 -3.06 -0.91 -29.64
C LYS A 143 -1.78 -1.66 -30.00
N GLY A 144 -0.94 -1.99 -29.02
CA GLY A 144 0.26 -2.81 -29.18
C GLY A 144 -0.02 -4.32 -29.30
N GLY A 145 -1.29 -4.73 -29.32
CA GLY A 145 -1.72 -6.12 -29.50
C GLY A 145 -1.67 -6.99 -28.25
N ALA A 146 -1.37 -6.42 -27.06
CA ALA A 146 -1.41 -7.20 -25.83
C ALA A 146 -2.83 -7.29 -25.28
N ASP A 147 -3.24 -8.51 -24.96
CA ASP A 147 -4.49 -8.77 -24.25
C ASP A 147 -4.25 -8.63 -22.74
N ILE A 148 -4.49 -7.42 -22.21
CA ILE A 148 -4.43 -7.13 -20.78
C ILE A 148 -5.81 -6.80 -20.24
N ALA A 149 -6.06 -7.23 -19.00
CA ALA A 149 -7.21 -6.75 -18.23
C ALA A 149 -6.82 -5.56 -17.35
N VAL A 150 -7.67 -4.53 -17.36
CA VAL A 150 -7.56 -3.44 -16.37
C VAL A 150 -8.40 -3.80 -15.17
N VAL A 151 -7.75 -3.86 -13.99
CA VAL A 151 -8.38 -4.20 -12.71
C VAL A 151 -8.56 -2.93 -11.91
N PRO A 152 -9.81 -2.46 -11.71
CA PRO A 152 -10.09 -1.41 -10.75
C PRO A 152 -9.75 -1.89 -9.33
N VAL A 153 -9.06 -1.07 -8.55
CA VAL A 153 -8.67 -1.39 -7.17
C VAL A 153 -9.10 -0.25 -6.27
N TRP A 154 -9.82 -0.58 -5.20
CA TRP A 154 -10.26 0.37 -4.19
C TRP A 154 -9.52 0.16 -2.88
N LEU A 155 -8.96 1.23 -2.35
CA LEU A 155 -8.37 1.31 -1.02
C LEU A 155 -9.14 2.30 -0.17
N GLU A 156 -9.50 1.89 1.03
CA GLU A 156 -10.13 2.74 2.01
C GLU A 156 -9.53 2.54 3.39
N TYR A 157 -9.33 3.64 4.11
CA TYR A 157 -8.77 3.66 5.45
C TYR A 157 -9.84 4.16 6.41
N GLY A 158 -10.11 3.40 7.46
CA GLY A 158 -11.04 3.82 8.49
C GLY A 158 -10.57 5.06 9.24
N ARG A 159 -9.24 5.21 9.37
CA ARG A 159 -8.59 6.39 9.98
C ARG A 159 -7.19 6.57 9.45
N PHE A 160 -6.79 7.82 9.20
CA PHE A 160 -5.41 8.19 8.91
C PHE A 160 -4.65 8.52 10.20
N HIS A 161 -3.33 8.45 10.15
CA HIS A 161 -2.38 8.85 11.21
C HIS A 161 -2.55 8.10 12.54
N GLN A 162 -3.17 6.94 12.52
CA GLN A 162 -3.40 6.12 13.71
C GLN A 162 -2.94 4.68 13.50
N PRO A 163 -2.20 4.11 14.45
CA PRO A 163 -1.90 2.68 14.46
C PRO A 163 -3.18 1.89 14.71
N PHE A 164 -3.19 0.65 14.25
CA PHE A 164 -4.33 -0.25 14.36
C PHE A 164 -5.61 0.24 13.66
N ALA A 165 -5.50 1.17 12.71
CA ALA A 165 -6.61 1.53 11.84
C ALA A 165 -7.05 0.32 11.01
N GLU A 166 -8.32 0.31 10.61
CA GLU A 166 -8.82 -0.66 9.63
C GLU A 166 -8.53 -0.18 8.22
N VAL A 167 -8.26 -1.10 7.33
CA VAL A 167 -8.10 -0.82 5.90
C VAL A 167 -8.85 -1.86 5.08
N ALA A 168 -9.57 -1.40 4.06
CA ALA A 168 -10.23 -2.26 3.08
C ALA A 168 -9.50 -2.19 1.74
N LEU A 169 -9.34 -3.34 1.09
CA LEU A 169 -8.78 -3.49 -0.24
C LEU A 169 -9.74 -4.34 -1.07
N ARG A 170 -10.23 -3.79 -2.18
CA ARG A 170 -11.21 -4.42 -3.07
C ARG A 170 -10.70 -4.44 -4.50
N THR A 171 -11.02 -5.49 -5.24
CA THR A 171 -10.89 -5.52 -6.70
C THR A 171 -12.25 -5.55 -7.34
N GLY A 172 -12.43 -4.74 -8.37
CA GLY A 172 -13.69 -4.62 -9.11
C GLY A 172 -13.73 -5.43 -10.41
N THR A 173 -14.87 -5.38 -11.07
CA THR A 173 -15.08 -5.99 -12.39
C THR A 173 -14.09 -5.43 -13.41
N LEU A 174 -13.49 -6.31 -14.18
CA LEU A 174 -12.46 -5.99 -15.16
C LEU A 174 -12.99 -5.03 -16.26
N ILE A 175 -12.06 -4.24 -16.77
CA ILE A 175 -12.26 -3.45 -18.00
C ILE A 175 -11.36 -4.09 -19.06
N GLU A 176 -11.98 -4.68 -20.07
CA GLU A 176 -11.32 -5.39 -21.16
C GLU A 176 -11.25 -4.55 -22.44
N ASN A 177 -10.37 -4.94 -23.35
CA ASN A 177 -10.31 -4.37 -24.68
C ASN A 177 -11.62 -4.69 -25.43
N GLY A 178 -12.30 -3.72 -25.93
CA GLY A 178 -13.60 -3.89 -26.61
C GLY A 178 -14.77 -3.22 -25.92
N VAL A 179 -14.69 -2.97 -24.61
CA VAL A 179 -15.70 -2.16 -23.89
C VAL A 179 -15.81 -0.74 -24.47
N LEU A 180 -14.77 -0.27 -25.18
CA LEU A 180 -14.66 1.09 -25.70
C LEU A 180 -14.07 1.11 -27.14
N SER A 181 -14.45 0.18 -28.02
CA SER A 181 -13.87 0.05 -29.35
C SER A 181 -14.13 1.27 -30.27
N ALA A 182 -13.12 1.55 -31.13
CA ALA A 182 -13.19 2.41 -32.33
C ALA A 182 -13.58 3.88 -32.16
N GLN A 183 -13.30 4.50 -31.00
CA GLN A 183 -13.59 5.93 -30.80
C GLN A 183 -12.33 6.81 -30.99
N ALA A 184 -12.54 8.09 -31.32
CA ALA A 184 -11.47 9.09 -31.27
C ALA A 184 -10.82 9.08 -29.88
N GLU A 185 -9.50 9.26 -29.79
CA GLU A 185 -8.70 9.14 -28.54
C GLU A 185 -9.34 9.91 -27.37
N ALA A 186 -9.84 11.11 -27.61
CA ALA A 186 -10.45 11.93 -26.56
C ALA A 186 -11.72 11.31 -25.98
N LEU A 187 -12.56 10.69 -26.82
CA LEU A 187 -13.77 9.98 -26.40
C LEU A 187 -13.42 8.70 -25.66
N PHE A 188 -12.44 7.94 -26.14
CA PHE A 188 -11.93 6.77 -25.45
C PHE A 188 -11.46 7.11 -24.03
N LEU A 189 -10.61 8.15 -23.85
CA LEU A 189 -10.09 8.53 -22.55
C LEU A 189 -11.19 8.95 -21.56
N ARG A 190 -12.23 9.65 -22.06
CA ARG A 190 -13.40 10.02 -21.23
C ARG A 190 -14.24 8.81 -20.87
N GLY A 191 -14.59 7.97 -21.84
CA GLY A 191 -15.37 6.76 -21.63
C GLY A 191 -14.70 5.79 -20.65
N PHE A 192 -13.39 5.56 -20.83
CA PHE A 192 -12.60 4.75 -19.92
C PHE A 192 -12.66 5.27 -18.47
N ASN A 193 -12.43 6.56 -18.27
CA ASN A 193 -12.48 7.16 -16.94
C ASN A 193 -13.90 7.11 -16.35
N THR A 194 -14.95 7.23 -17.14
CA THR A 194 -16.34 7.07 -16.68
C THR A 194 -16.60 5.66 -16.17
N VAL A 195 -16.18 4.64 -16.95
CA VAL A 195 -16.30 3.24 -16.55
C VAL A 195 -15.46 2.96 -15.30
N LEU A 196 -14.19 3.37 -15.28
CA LEU A 196 -13.30 3.18 -14.15
C LEU A 196 -13.85 3.83 -12.89
N ARG A 197 -14.33 5.09 -12.98
CA ARG A 197 -14.93 5.81 -11.86
C ARG A 197 -16.12 5.06 -11.28
N ARG A 198 -17.03 4.59 -12.13
CA ARG A 198 -18.20 3.81 -11.71
C ARG A 198 -17.77 2.55 -10.96
N ARG A 199 -16.82 1.77 -11.50
CA ARG A 199 -16.31 0.55 -10.85
C ARG A 199 -15.65 0.83 -9.50
N LEU A 200 -14.91 1.93 -9.37
CA LEU A 200 -14.30 2.33 -8.11
C LEU A 200 -15.36 2.72 -7.07
N LEU A 201 -16.41 3.44 -7.45
CA LEU A 201 -17.49 3.83 -6.53
C LEU A 201 -18.35 2.63 -6.13
N GLU A 202 -18.67 1.71 -7.04
CA GLU A 202 -19.36 0.45 -6.71
C GLU A 202 -18.63 -0.34 -5.61
N MET A 203 -17.29 -0.35 -5.62
CA MET A 203 -16.51 -0.99 -4.56
C MET A 203 -16.51 -0.20 -3.25
N ALA A 204 -16.50 1.14 -3.32
CA ALA A 204 -16.57 1.99 -2.13
C ALA A 204 -17.83 1.71 -1.30
N GLU A 205 -18.96 1.49 -1.96
CA GLU A 205 -20.25 1.19 -1.32
C GLU A 205 -20.24 -0.18 -0.58
N THR A 206 -19.34 -1.08 -0.94
CA THR A 206 -19.21 -2.40 -0.28
C THR A 206 -18.35 -2.36 0.98
N VAL A 207 -17.66 -1.24 1.24
CA VAL A 207 -16.80 -1.11 2.41
C VAL A 207 -17.60 -0.65 3.61
N SER A 208 -17.52 -1.41 4.70
CA SER A 208 -18.07 -1.00 6.00
C SER A 208 -17.07 -1.33 7.10
N PHE A 209 -16.67 -0.32 7.86
CA PHE A 209 -15.83 -0.48 9.03
C PHE A 209 -16.66 -0.67 10.30
N GLY A 210 -16.16 -1.48 11.23
CA GLY A 210 -16.79 -1.65 12.55
C GLY A 210 -17.97 -2.64 12.61
N GLN A 211 -18.33 -3.32 11.51
CA GLN A 211 -19.48 -4.26 11.47
C GLN A 211 -19.10 -5.74 11.72
N VAL A 212 -17.93 -6.02 12.24
CA VAL A 212 -17.60 -7.43 12.54
C VAL A 212 -18.21 -7.82 13.88
N PRO A 213 -19.10 -8.86 13.90
CA PRO A 213 -19.58 -9.41 15.15
C PRO A 213 -18.39 -9.82 16.02
N ALA A 214 -18.42 -9.42 17.27
CA ALA A 214 -17.41 -9.83 18.25
C ALA A 214 -17.53 -11.32 18.52
N HIS A 215 -16.77 -12.12 17.83
CA HIS A 215 -16.53 -13.49 18.25
C HIS A 215 -15.50 -13.45 19.40
N GLY A 216 -15.99 -13.59 20.61
CA GLY A 216 -15.16 -13.68 21.81
C GLY A 216 -15.46 -12.57 22.82
N GLY A 217 -16.35 -12.87 23.75
CA GLY A 217 -16.86 -11.94 24.76
C GLY A 217 -15.83 -11.42 25.76
N ALA A 218 -16.29 -10.80 26.82
CA ALA A 218 -15.53 -10.21 27.93
C ALA A 218 -14.39 -11.12 28.44
N PHE A 219 -14.62 -12.42 28.49
CA PHE A 219 -13.65 -13.43 28.91
C PHE A 219 -12.38 -13.44 28.05
N ARG A 220 -12.50 -13.41 26.71
CA ARG A 220 -11.32 -13.33 25.82
C ARG A 220 -10.55 -12.04 26.02
N ARG A 221 -11.23 -10.92 26.20
CA ARG A 221 -10.58 -9.62 26.48
C ARG A 221 -9.84 -9.64 27.80
N PHE A 222 -10.44 -10.20 28.84
CA PHE A 222 -9.81 -10.39 30.12
C PHE A 222 -8.53 -11.25 30.02
N LEU A 223 -8.61 -12.37 29.30
CA LEU A 223 -7.46 -13.27 29.12
C LEU A 223 -6.32 -12.64 28.31
N LEU A 224 -6.63 -11.82 27.31
CA LEU A 224 -5.63 -11.16 26.46
C LEU A 224 -5.09 -9.87 27.07
N ALA A 225 -5.71 -9.30 28.10
CA ALA A 225 -5.32 -8.02 28.68
C ALA A 225 -3.89 -8.00 29.23
N PRO A 226 -3.43 -8.96 30.06
CA PRO A 226 -2.08 -8.92 30.61
C PRO A 226 -0.99 -8.94 29.52
N PRO A 227 -0.96 -9.87 28.56
CA PRO A 227 0.05 -9.87 27.51
C PRO A 227 -0.09 -8.68 26.53
N ALA A 228 -1.32 -8.16 26.32
CA ALA A 228 -1.52 -6.96 25.51
C ALA A 228 -0.97 -5.71 26.18
N LEU A 229 -1.14 -5.56 27.50
CA LEU A 229 -0.56 -4.47 28.28
C LEU A 229 0.96 -4.55 28.30
N ALA A 230 1.52 -5.75 28.49
CA ALA A 230 2.97 -5.95 28.35
C ALA A 230 3.47 -5.52 26.95
N GLY A 231 2.76 -5.90 25.91
CA GLY A 231 3.04 -5.47 24.54
C GLY A 231 2.99 -3.96 24.37
N LEU A 232 1.99 -3.31 24.98
CA LEU A 232 1.88 -1.84 24.96
C LEU A 232 3.09 -1.18 25.64
N LEU A 233 3.45 -1.62 26.83
CA LEU A 233 4.58 -1.07 27.61
C LEU A 233 5.92 -1.26 26.88
N LEU A 234 6.16 -2.44 26.31
CA LEU A 234 7.39 -2.75 25.59
C LEU A 234 7.53 -1.97 24.28
N HIS A 235 6.44 -1.63 23.60
CA HIS A 235 6.51 -0.94 22.32
C HIS A 235 6.28 0.58 22.42
N ALA A 236 5.66 1.07 23.49
CA ALA A 236 5.29 2.47 23.61
C ALA A 236 6.50 3.43 23.50
N PRO A 237 7.63 3.23 24.20
CA PRO A 237 8.76 4.16 24.13
C PRO A 237 9.30 4.29 22.69
N TRP A 238 9.51 3.15 22.02
CA TRP A 238 9.97 3.11 20.64
C TRP A 238 8.95 3.73 19.67
N TYR A 239 7.67 3.37 19.80
CA TYR A 239 6.61 3.92 18.96
C TYR A 239 6.52 5.44 19.08
N PHE A 240 6.52 5.99 20.30
CA PHE A 240 6.42 7.43 20.50
C PHE A 240 7.66 8.17 20.00
N ALA A 241 8.86 7.64 20.20
CA ALA A 241 10.10 8.21 19.67
C ALA A 241 10.05 8.28 18.13
N VAL A 242 9.69 7.19 17.47
CA VAL A 242 9.57 7.14 16.01
C VAL A 242 8.43 8.05 15.51
N ARG A 243 7.31 8.13 16.22
CA ARG A 243 6.19 9.02 15.87
C ARG A 243 6.58 10.49 15.96
N LEU A 244 7.31 10.90 16.99
CA LEU A 244 7.81 12.28 17.14
C LEU A 244 8.78 12.63 16.02
N LEU A 245 9.72 11.74 15.72
CA LEU A 245 10.64 11.90 14.59
C LEU A 245 9.87 12.02 13.26
N THR A 246 8.88 11.16 13.03
CA THR A 246 8.03 11.21 11.84
C THR A 246 7.31 12.56 11.74
N ALA A 247 6.71 13.04 12.85
CA ALA A 247 6.01 14.31 12.85
C ALA A 247 6.94 15.49 12.51
N ALA A 248 8.19 15.45 12.97
CA ALA A 248 9.18 16.46 12.61
C ALA A 248 9.57 16.40 11.12
N LEU A 249 9.77 15.19 10.57
CA LEU A 249 10.21 14.97 9.18
C LEU A 249 9.11 15.24 8.15
N THR A 250 7.83 15.11 8.54
CA THR A 250 6.69 15.14 7.59
C THR A 250 5.76 16.33 7.77
N ARG A 251 6.19 17.37 8.49
CA ARG A 251 5.38 18.59 8.71
C ARG A 251 4.86 19.15 7.39
N GLY A 252 3.55 19.39 7.30
CA GLY A 252 2.91 19.95 6.11
C GLY A 252 2.88 19.02 4.89
N THR A 253 3.16 17.73 5.07
CA THR A 253 3.11 16.74 3.99
C THR A 253 2.06 15.66 4.25
N ILE A 254 1.68 14.96 3.18
CA ILE A 254 0.75 13.81 3.23
C ILE A 254 1.46 12.48 3.53
N PHE A 255 2.77 12.50 3.80
CA PHE A 255 3.59 11.29 3.87
C PHE A 255 3.68 10.70 5.28
N PHE A 256 2.99 11.26 6.27
CA PHE A 256 3.11 10.87 7.66
C PHE A 256 2.99 9.35 7.88
N ASP A 257 1.90 8.73 7.41
CA ASP A 257 1.67 7.30 7.63
C ASP A 257 2.71 6.42 6.93
N SER A 258 3.10 6.81 5.71
CA SER A 258 4.11 6.08 4.93
C SER A 258 5.49 6.14 5.56
N VAL A 259 5.89 7.31 6.09
CA VAL A 259 7.17 7.51 6.77
C VAL A 259 7.14 6.83 8.14
N LEU A 260 6.04 6.96 8.89
CA LEU A 260 5.85 6.28 10.17
C LEU A 260 6.01 4.76 10.01
N PHE A 261 5.28 4.16 9.07
CA PHE A 261 5.39 2.73 8.80
C PHE A 261 6.81 2.32 8.40
N GLY A 262 7.43 3.09 7.50
CA GLY A 262 8.80 2.81 7.03
C GLY A 262 9.83 2.86 8.16
N LEU A 263 9.77 3.89 9.00
CA LEU A 263 10.67 4.03 10.14
C LEU A 263 10.43 2.93 11.19
N LEU A 264 9.17 2.64 11.52
CA LEU A 264 8.84 1.54 12.43
C LEU A 264 9.35 0.20 11.89
N PHE A 265 9.13 -0.08 10.60
CA PHE A 265 9.57 -1.33 9.96
C PHE A 265 11.10 -1.48 9.98
N LEU A 266 11.83 -0.42 9.61
CA LEU A 266 13.29 -0.46 9.50
C LEU A 266 13.99 -0.43 10.87
N SER A 267 13.44 0.29 11.85
CA SER A 267 14.03 0.41 13.19
C SER A 267 13.63 -0.73 14.14
N TYR A 268 12.65 -1.55 13.79
CA TYR A 268 12.17 -2.62 14.68
C TYR A 268 13.25 -3.65 15.06
N PRO A 269 14.08 -4.14 14.14
CA PRO A 269 15.20 -5.01 14.52
C PRO A 269 16.19 -4.35 15.48
N LEU A 270 16.46 -3.04 15.31
CA LEU A 270 17.33 -2.28 16.21
C LEU A 270 16.72 -2.15 17.61
N TRP A 271 15.41 -1.96 17.69
CA TRP A 271 14.67 -1.97 18.95
C TRP A 271 14.77 -3.32 19.68
N LEU A 272 14.60 -4.43 18.95
CA LEU A 272 14.77 -5.77 19.53
C LEU A 272 16.20 -6.01 20.01
N LEU A 273 17.20 -5.55 19.26
CA LEU A 273 18.62 -5.61 19.69
C LEU A 273 18.85 -4.80 20.97
N LEU A 274 18.28 -3.59 21.06
CA LEU A 274 18.38 -2.76 22.26
C LEU A 274 17.78 -3.46 23.50
N LEU A 275 16.58 -4.05 23.35
CA LEU A 275 15.95 -4.79 24.44
C LEU A 275 16.76 -6.04 24.82
N THR A 276 17.34 -6.73 23.84
CA THR A 276 18.23 -7.88 24.11
C THR A 276 19.48 -7.46 24.88
N ALA A 277 20.13 -6.37 24.43
CA ALA A 277 21.31 -5.83 25.13
C ALA A 277 20.97 -5.42 26.55
N THR A 278 19.84 -4.75 26.77
CA THR A 278 19.36 -4.39 28.11
C THR A 278 19.15 -5.63 28.98
N GLY A 279 18.52 -6.68 28.43
CA GLY A 279 18.35 -7.95 29.17
C GLY A 279 19.66 -8.62 29.52
N LEU A 280 20.67 -8.60 28.66
CA LEU A 280 22.01 -9.12 28.95
C LEU A 280 22.69 -8.33 30.04
N LEU A 281 22.62 -6.98 30.02
CA LEU A 281 23.18 -6.10 31.05
C LEU A 281 22.52 -6.32 32.42
N LEU A 282 21.24 -6.68 32.45
CA LEU A 282 20.51 -7.02 33.67
C LEU A 282 20.75 -8.48 34.14
N GLY A 283 21.67 -9.21 33.51
CA GLY A 283 22.02 -10.56 33.87
C GLY A 283 21.09 -11.68 33.43
N LEU A 284 20.15 -11.39 32.49
CA LEU A 284 19.20 -12.38 31.99
C LEU A 284 19.83 -13.44 31.06
N GLN A 285 21.13 -13.32 30.74
CA GLN A 285 21.90 -14.27 29.92
C GLN A 285 21.11 -14.82 28.70
N GLY A 286 20.95 -16.13 28.59
CA GLY A 286 20.24 -16.78 27.47
C GLY A 286 18.78 -16.39 27.32
N TRP A 287 18.09 -15.99 28.39
CA TRP A 287 16.70 -15.55 28.36
C TRP A 287 16.49 -14.23 27.59
N ALA A 288 17.54 -13.38 27.51
CA ALA A 288 17.48 -12.14 26.75
C ALA A 288 17.12 -12.35 25.27
N TRP A 289 17.46 -13.50 24.69
CA TRP A 289 17.14 -13.85 23.30
C TRP A 289 15.66 -14.14 23.07
N LEU A 290 14.88 -14.42 24.11
CA LEU A 290 13.42 -14.56 24.00
C LEU A 290 12.72 -13.26 23.60
N VAL A 291 13.39 -12.12 23.67
CA VAL A 291 12.90 -10.84 23.13
C VAL A 291 12.45 -10.99 21.66
N TRP A 292 13.19 -11.75 20.84
CA TRP A 292 12.93 -11.88 19.41
C TRP A 292 11.60 -12.56 19.04
N PRO A 293 11.20 -13.66 19.66
CA PRO A 293 9.87 -14.24 19.43
C PRO A 293 8.77 -13.61 20.31
N VAL A 294 9.08 -13.26 21.58
CA VAL A 294 8.05 -12.84 22.54
C VAL A 294 7.57 -11.42 22.27
N VAL A 295 8.46 -10.47 22.03
CA VAL A 295 8.05 -9.06 21.84
C VAL A 295 7.17 -8.88 20.59
N PRO A 296 7.50 -9.42 19.40
CA PRO A 296 6.56 -9.38 18.26
C PRO A 296 5.22 -10.09 18.54
N PHE A 297 5.25 -11.18 19.32
CA PHE A 297 4.04 -11.89 19.69
C PHE A 297 3.14 -11.05 20.61
N THR A 298 3.70 -10.31 21.58
CA THR A 298 2.90 -9.40 22.41
C THR A 298 2.28 -8.26 21.60
N LEU A 299 2.96 -7.76 20.57
CA LEU A 299 2.40 -6.77 19.64
C LEU A 299 1.21 -7.35 18.85
N TRP A 300 1.31 -8.59 18.42
CA TRP A 300 0.20 -9.28 17.75
C TRP A 300 -0.99 -9.50 18.69
N LEU A 301 -0.74 -9.84 19.98
CA LEU A 301 -1.78 -9.96 21.01
C LEU A 301 -2.44 -8.61 21.30
N LEU A 302 -1.64 -7.53 21.39
CA LEU A 302 -2.15 -6.16 21.55
C LEU A 302 -3.08 -5.78 20.39
N ASN A 303 -2.68 -6.07 19.14
CA ASN A 303 -3.51 -5.83 17.97
C ASN A 303 -4.85 -6.61 18.08
N ARG A 304 -4.82 -7.87 18.48
CA ARG A 304 -6.02 -8.69 18.67
C ARG A 304 -6.92 -8.22 19.81
N TRP A 305 -6.32 -7.74 20.90
CA TRP A 305 -7.04 -7.21 22.06
C TRP A 305 -7.77 -5.90 21.72
N ARG A 306 -7.15 -5.04 20.89
CA ARG A 306 -7.73 -3.74 20.48
C ARG A 306 -8.83 -3.85 19.44
N ARG A 307 -8.95 -4.96 18.75
CA ARG A 307 -10.09 -5.17 17.84
C ARG A 307 -11.38 -5.12 18.64
N LYS A 308 -12.18 -4.09 18.33
CA LYS A 308 -13.50 -3.94 18.98
C LYS A 308 -14.33 -5.19 18.76
N PRO A 309 -15.16 -5.55 19.74
CA PRO A 309 -16.15 -6.59 19.55
C PRO A 309 -17.11 -6.26 18.42
#